data_cbdbabbf10f6c751ac7a6080d98007ce
#
_entry.id   cbdbabbf10f6c751ac7a6080d98007ce
#
_cell.length_a   1.000
_cell.length_b   1.000
_cell.length_c   1.000
_cell.angle_alpha   90.00
_cell.angle_beta   90.00
_cell.angle_gamma   90.00
#
_symmetry.space_group_name_H-M   'P 1'
#
loop_
_entity.id
_entity.type
_entity.pdbx_description
1 polymer ?
#
loop_
_entity_poly.entity_id
_entity_poly.type
_entity_poly.pdbx_seq_one_letter_code
_entity_poly.pdbx_strand_id
1 'polypeptide(L)'
;ITDLDMNKYLNYVVSTQALKGVPSFDSHNVDGAAASGENGEFGNEQGSDVNFTAWAAAKTGSTLSDEVKENVRLLNPMYFIGDAATSVAPHWYIRHGARDRDTAFPIAINLATKLQNAGKDVNFKLPWNRPHSGDYALNELFSWIAKIVK
;
A
#
# COMPACT_ATOMS: atom_id res chain seq x y z
N ILE A 1 -22.16 -11.51 -7.89
CA ILE A 1 -22.44 -10.11 -7.50
C ILE A 1 -22.85 -9.39 -8.78
N THR A 2 -24.06 -8.88 -8.81
CA THR A 2 -24.63 -8.17 -9.97
C THR A 2 -24.58 -6.65 -9.79
N ASP A 3 -24.45 -6.19 -8.54
CA ASP A 3 -24.38 -4.78 -8.20
C ASP A 3 -23.71 -4.60 -6.83
N LEU A 4 -23.16 -3.41 -6.58
CA LEU A 4 -22.55 -3.01 -5.31
C LEU A 4 -22.94 -1.57 -4.98
N ASP A 5 -23.69 -1.39 -3.89
CA ASP A 5 -23.89 -0.08 -3.28
C ASP A 5 -22.69 0.26 -2.40
N MET A 6 -21.81 1.12 -2.91
CA MET A 6 -20.59 1.50 -2.21
C MET A 6 -20.88 2.21 -0.88
N ASN A 7 -21.92 3.02 -0.81
CA ASN A 7 -22.27 3.73 0.43
C ASN A 7 -22.72 2.74 1.52
N LYS A 8 -23.54 1.75 1.18
CA LYS A 8 -23.93 0.70 2.12
C LYS A 8 -22.73 -0.13 2.58
N TYR A 9 -21.81 -0.44 1.65
CA TYR A 9 -20.59 -1.15 2.00
C TYR A 9 -19.71 -0.35 2.96
N LEU A 10 -19.47 0.94 2.68
CA LEU A 10 -18.69 1.81 3.56
C LEU A 10 -19.35 1.96 4.95
N ASN A 11 -20.66 2.15 5.00
CA ASN A 11 -21.39 2.21 6.26
C ASN A 11 -21.27 0.90 7.06
N TYR A 12 -21.32 -0.24 6.40
CA TYR A 12 -21.07 -1.54 7.03
C TYR A 12 -19.65 -1.60 7.62
N VAL A 13 -18.62 -1.25 6.83
CA VAL A 13 -17.24 -1.25 7.31
C VAL A 13 -17.07 -0.37 8.55
N VAL A 14 -17.58 0.85 8.51
CA VAL A 14 -17.51 1.79 9.64
C VAL A 14 -18.22 1.26 10.88
N SER A 15 -19.36 0.57 10.71
CA SER A 15 -20.11 0.00 11.83
C SER A 15 -19.44 -1.23 12.46
N THR A 16 -18.54 -1.90 11.74
CA THR A 16 -17.92 -3.16 12.20
C THR A 16 -16.50 -2.98 12.75
N GLN A 17 -15.88 -1.83 12.53
CA GLN A 17 -14.55 -1.52 13.06
C GLN A 17 -14.37 -0.01 13.23
N ALA A 18 -13.59 0.39 14.25
CA ALA A 18 -13.22 1.79 14.42
C ALA A 18 -12.41 2.27 13.21
N LEU A 19 -12.70 3.46 12.72
CA LEU A 19 -11.87 4.08 11.70
C LEU A 19 -10.51 4.46 12.30
N LYS A 20 -9.47 4.37 11.49
CA LYS A 20 -8.18 4.96 11.84
C LYS A 20 -8.29 6.48 11.77
N GLY A 21 -7.77 7.18 12.76
CA GLY A 21 -7.81 8.65 12.80
C GLY A 21 -6.94 9.28 11.70
N VAL A 22 -5.86 8.61 11.35
CA VAL A 22 -4.91 9.04 10.32
C VAL A 22 -4.86 7.96 9.25
N PRO A 23 -5.04 8.30 7.97
CA PRO A 23 -4.86 7.34 6.87
C PRO A 23 -3.45 6.75 6.89
N SER A 24 -3.33 5.46 6.60
CA SER A 24 -2.05 4.80 6.40
C SER A 24 -1.45 5.19 5.06
N PHE A 25 -0.98 6.37 5.00
CA PHE A 25 -0.23 6.97 3.92
C PHE A 25 0.41 8.23 4.47
N ASP A 26 1.06 9.03 3.67
CA ASP A 26 1.71 10.23 4.17
C ASP A 26 0.70 11.18 4.84
N SER A 27 0.67 11.18 6.16
CA SER A 27 -0.17 12.13 6.91
C SER A 27 0.58 13.44 7.04
N HIS A 28 -0.10 14.53 6.71
CA HIS A 28 0.52 15.84 6.75
C HIS A 28 0.30 16.60 8.07
N ASN A 29 -0.12 15.93 9.12
CA ASN A 29 -0.22 16.50 10.49
C ASN A 29 -0.67 17.95 10.56
N VAL A 30 -1.80 18.27 10.00
CA VAL A 30 -2.35 19.62 9.99
C VAL A 30 -2.82 19.88 11.37
N ASP A 31 -2.86 20.09 12.28
CA ASP A 31 -3.42 20.31 13.62
C ASP A 31 -2.73 19.51 14.74
N GLY A 32 -1.48 19.13 14.56
CA GLY A 32 -0.74 18.41 15.59
C GLY A 32 -1.21 16.98 15.82
N ALA A 33 -1.97 16.41 14.89
CA ALA A 33 -2.31 15.00 14.92
C ALA A 33 -1.03 14.16 14.79
N ALA A 34 -1.00 13.02 15.45
CA ALA A 34 0.13 12.10 15.33
C ALA A 34 0.32 11.64 13.88
N ALA A 35 1.54 11.59 13.41
CA ALA A 35 1.89 11.01 12.14
C ALA A 35 1.46 9.53 12.07
N SER A 36 1.20 9.02 10.88
CA SER A 36 0.99 7.59 10.70
C SER A 36 2.31 6.82 10.89
N GLY A 37 2.23 5.51 11.21
CA GLY A 37 3.41 4.67 11.32
C GLY A 37 4.27 4.66 10.05
N GLU A 38 3.64 4.85 8.89
CA GLU A 38 4.29 4.90 7.60
C GLU A 38 5.24 6.10 7.44
N ASN A 39 4.98 7.21 8.13
CA ASN A 39 5.90 8.35 8.18
C ASN A 39 7.24 7.99 8.84
N GLY A 40 7.25 7.04 9.76
CA GLY A 40 8.46 6.53 10.39
C GLY A 40 9.33 5.66 9.48
N GLU A 41 8.75 5.02 8.46
CA GLU A 41 9.49 4.14 7.53
C GLU A 41 10.50 4.90 6.68
N PHE A 42 10.23 6.17 6.38
CA PHE A 42 11.06 7.01 5.53
C PHE A 42 11.90 8.02 6.31
N GLY A 43 11.92 7.91 7.64
CA GLY A 43 12.70 8.77 8.53
C GLY A 43 14.20 8.66 8.31
N ASN A 44 14.94 9.40 9.08
CA ASN A 44 16.40 9.41 9.08
C ASN A 44 16.97 9.08 10.48
N GLU A 45 18.28 9.09 10.62
CA GLU A 45 18.96 8.80 11.89
C GLU A 45 18.55 9.72 13.05
N GLN A 46 18.06 10.93 12.75
CA GLN A 46 17.67 11.92 13.74
C GLN A 46 16.21 11.79 14.15
N GLY A 47 15.41 11.04 13.41
CA GLY A 47 14.01 10.89 13.74
C GLY A 47 13.16 10.15 12.72
N SER A 48 12.03 9.79 13.22
CA SER A 48 10.89 9.25 12.49
C SER A 48 9.86 10.36 12.21
N ASP A 49 8.76 10.00 11.65
CA ASP A 49 7.59 10.87 11.47
C ASP A 49 7.82 12.06 10.53
N VAL A 50 8.49 11.79 9.43
CA VAL A 50 8.69 12.77 8.36
C VAL A 50 7.65 12.60 7.24
N ASN A 51 7.24 13.71 6.64
CA ASN A 51 6.52 13.62 5.39
C ASN A 51 7.44 13.07 4.29
N PHE A 52 6.91 12.19 3.46
CA PHE A 52 7.68 11.52 2.39
C PHE A 52 7.13 11.79 0.98
N THR A 53 6.03 12.55 0.88
CA THR A 53 5.52 13.06 -0.39
C THR A 53 5.69 14.57 -0.47
N ALA A 54 5.93 15.08 -1.68
CA ALA A 54 6.02 16.51 -1.92
C ALA A 54 4.71 17.23 -1.55
N TRP A 55 3.57 16.58 -1.74
CA TRP A 55 2.27 17.14 -1.40
C TRP A 55 2.11 17.35 0.11
N ALA A 56 2.39 16.32 0.93
CA ALA A 56 2.26 16.43 2.37
C ALA A 56 3.30 17.39 2.96
N ALA A 57 4.53 17.36 2.48
CA ALA A 57 5.56 18.33 2.88
C ALA A 57 5.12 19.77 2.60
N ALA A 58 4.55 20.05 1.43
CA ALA A 58 4.02 21.38 1.12
C ALA A 58 2.86 21.79 2.04
N LYS A 59 2.01 20.85 2.46
CA LYS A 59 0.89 21.11 3.38
C LYS A 59 1.34 21.44 4.80
N THR A 60 2.43 20.85 5.26
CA THR A 60 3.02 21.14 6.57
C THR A 60 4.02 22.30 6.57
N GLY A 61 4.31 22.87 5.40
CA GLY A 61 5.35 23.87 5.25
C GLY A 61 6.78 23.33 5.41
N SER A 62 6.95 22.01 5.30
CA SER A 62 8.25 21.34 5.36
C SER A 62 8.81 21.10 3.95
N THR A 63 10.07 20.64 3.90
CA THR A 63 10.73 20.21 2.67
C THR A 63 11.28 18.81 2.84
N LEU A 64 11.23 18.02 1.76
CA LEU A 64 11.86 16.71 1.77
C LEU A 64 13.38 16.86 1.69
N SER A 65 14.10 16.28 2.66
CA SER A 65 15.55 16.15 2.57
C SER A 65 15.94 15.20 1.44
N ASP A 66 17.17 15.29 0.97
CA ASP A 66 17.65 14.38 -0.08
C ASP A 66 17.77 12.94 0.43
N GLU A 67 18.03 12.77 1.73
CA GLU A 67 18.00 11.45 2.38
C GLU A 67 16.61 10.83 2.35
N VAL A 68 15.57 11.57 2.72
CA VAL A 68 14.18 11.08 2.66
C VAL A 68 13.78 10.75 1.21
N LYS A 69 14.15 11.58 0.23
CA LYS A 69 13.89 11.29 -1.18
C LYS A 69 14.55 9.99 -1.63
N GLU A 70 15.78 9.75 -1.21
CA GLU A 70 16.50 8.51 -1.55
C GLU A 70 15.89 7.30 -0.83
N ASN A 71 15.52 7.40 0.44
CA ASN A 71 14.82 6.36 1.17
C ASN A 71 13.49 5.98 0.49
N VAL A 72 12.71 6.99 0.11
CA VAL A 72 11.46 6.78 -0.66
C VAL A 72 11.74 6.08 -1.98
N ARG A 73 12.78 6.47 -2.68
CA ARG A 73 13.16 5.84 -3.96
C ARG A 73 13.54 4.37 -3.76
N LEU A 74 14.38 4.07 -2.77
CA LEU A 74 14.90 2.72 -2.51
C LEU A 74 13.82 1.76 -2.01
N LEU A 75 12.90 2.24 -1.17
CA LEU A 75 11.84 1.43 -0.57
C LEU A 75 10.61 1.28 -1.47
N ASN A 76 10.50 2.08 -2.53
CA ASN A 76 9.32 2.06 -3.39
C ASN A 76 9.58 1.29 -4.68
N PRO A 77 9.04 0.08 -4.84
CA PRO A 77 9.24 -0.75 -6.03
C PRO A 77 8.74 -0.09 -7.33
N MET A 78 7.87 0.92 -7.22
CA MET A 78 7.33 1.63 -8.37
C MET A 78 8.42 2.37 -9.19
N TYR A 79 9.56 2.69 -8.59
CA TYR A 79 10.68 3.28 -9.31
C TYR A 79 11.45 2.26 -10.15
N PHE A 80 11.41 1.00 -9.78
CA PHE A 80 12.22 -0.06 -10.38
C PHE A 80 11.46 -0.95 -11.38
N ILE A 81 10.14 -1.07 -11.21
CA ILE A 81 9.32 -1.86 -12.13
C ILE A 81 9.26 -1.18 -13.49
N GLY A 82 9.82 -1.84 -14.50
CA GLY A 82 9.92 -1.32 -15.87
C GLY A 82 11.23 -0.58 -16.20
N ASP A 83 12.13 -0.41 -15.23
CA ASP A 83 13.48 0.06 -15.49
C ASP A 83 14.30 -1.06 -16.14
N ALA A 84 14.97 -0.76 -17.26
CA ALA A 84 15.77 -1.72 -18.02
C ALA A 84 17.00 -2.25 -17.24
N ALA A 85 17.45 -1.52 -16.23
CA ALA A 85 18.59 -1.91 -15.39
C ALA A 85 18.18 -2.84 -14.24
N THR A 86 16.88 -3.11 -14.08
CA THR A 86 16.36 -3.92 -12.95
C THR A 86 15.81 -5.27 -13.40
N SER A 87 15.99 -6.28 -12.55
CA SER A 87 15.34 -7.58 -12.72
C SER A 87 14.14 -7.67 -11.80
N VAL A 88 12.96 -7.84 -12.36
CA VAL A 88 11.69 -7.94 -11.63
C VAL A 88 11.18 -9.37 -11.73
N ALA A 89 10.79 -9.97 -10.59
CA ALA A 89 10.23 -11.31 -10.54
C ALA A 89 9.10 -11.51 -11.57
N PRO A 90 9.02 -12.68 -12.22
CA PRO A 90 8.02 -12.91 -13.26
C PRO A 90 6.61 -13.14 -12.72
N HIS A 91 6.45 -13.63 -11.48
CA HIS A 91 5.18 -14.02 -10.86
C HIS A 91 4.95 -13.28 -9.56
N TRP A 92 3.74 -12.75 -9.38
CA TRP A 92 3.36 -11.94 -8.24
C TRP A 92 2.01 -12.38 -7.68
N TYR A 93 1.96 -12.64 -6.37
CA TYR A 93 0.73 -12.93 -5.65
C TYR A 93 0.46 -11.80 -4.66
N ILE A 94 -0.58 -11.03 -4.91
CA ILE A 94 -0.90 -9.83 -4.14
C ILE A 94 -2.32 -9.96 -3.58
N ARG A 95 -2.45 -9.74 -2.27
CA ARG A 95 -3.73 -9.69 -1.57
C ARG A 95 -3.80 -8.43 -0.73
N HIS A 96 -4.98 -7.81 -0.73
CA HIS A 96 -5.28 -6.65 0.10
C HIS A 96 -6.72 -6.76 0.59
N GLY A 97 -6.94 -6.80 1.90
CA GLY A 97 -8.26 -7.00 2.47
C GLY A 97 -9.22 -5.87 2.10
N ALA A 98 -10.42 -6.22 1.62
CA ALA A 98 -11.40 -5.20 1.23
C ALA A 98 -11.93 -4.37 2.42
N ARG A 99 -11.62 -4.77 3.66
CA ARG A 99 -11.93 -4.07 4.90
C ARG A 99 -10.66 -3.57 5.61
N ASP A 100 -9.56 -3.48 4.89
CA ASP A 100 -8.33 -2.92 5.41
C ASP A 100 -8.51 -1.41 5.66
N ARG A 101 -8.35 -1.00 6.91
CA ARG A 101 -8.40 0.41 7.33
C ARG A 101 -7.01 1.02 7.49
N ASP A 102 -5.97 0.20 7.41
CA ASP A 102 -4.61 0.58 7.76
C ASP A 102 -3.80 0.95 6.50
N THR A 103 -4.08 0.33 5.37
CA THR A 103 -3.40 0.61 4.11
C THR A 103 -4.41 0.99 3.02
N ALA A 104 -4.15 2.06 2.31
CA ALA A 104 -5.03 2.55 1.25
C ALA A 104 -5.03 1.61 0.02
N PHE A 105 -6.19 1.34 -0.55
CA PHE A 105 -6.36 0.50 -1.75
C PHE A 105 -5.47 0.89 -2.94
N PRO A 106 -5.26 2.18 -3.25
CA PRO A 106 -4.42 2.58 -4.37
C PRO A 106 -3.01 2.01 -4.32
N ILE A 107 -2.46 1.74 -3.14
CA ILE A 107 -1.11 1.17 -3.00
C ILE A 107 -1.03 -0.19 -3.70
N ALA A 108 -1.87 -1.12 -3.32
CA ALA A 108 -1.89 -2.48 -3.89
C ALA A 108 -2.38 -2.50 -5.34
N ILE A 109 -3.39 -1.68 -5.67
CA ILE A 109 -3.95 -1.59 -7.02
C ILE A 109 -2.90 -1.03 -7.99
N ASN A 110 -2.21 0.05 -7.64
CA ASN A 110 -1.19 0.66 -8.48
C ASN A 110 0.00 -0.28 -8.70
N LEU A 111 0.44 -0.99 -7.65
CA LEU A 111 1.50 -1.99 -7.77
C LEU A 111 1.10 -3.10 -8.75
N ALA A 112 -0.09 -3.70 -8.56
CA ALA A 112 -0.59 -4.75 -9.42
C ALA A 112 -0.70 -4.28 -10.88
N THR A 113 -1.27 -3.09 -11.10
CA THR A 113 -1.42 -2.51 -12.43
C THR A 113 -0.07 -2.26 -13.11
N LYS A 114 0.89 -1.71 -12.38
CA LYS A 114 2.23 -1.46 -12.95
C LYS A 114 2.94 -2.76 -13.33
N LEU A 115 2.85 -3.79 -12.51
CA LEU A 115 3.39 -5.11 -12.80
C LEU A 115 2.74 -5.74 -14.04
N GLN A 116 1.41 -5.66 -14.15
CA GLN A 116 0.67 -6.14 -15.33
C GLN A 116 1.09 -5.40 -16.60
N ASN A 117 1.22 -4.08 -16.54
CA ASN A 117 1.69 -3.27 -17.66
C ASN A 117 3.15 -3.58 -18.05
N ALA A 118 3.95 -4.05 -17.09
CA ALA A 118 5.31 -4.56 -17.33
C ALA A 118 5.35 -6.03 -17.79
N GLY A 119 4.20 -6.63 -18.14
CA GLY A 119 4.09 -7.98 -18.66
C GLY A 119 4.32 -9.10 -17.63
N LYS A 120 4.16 -8.81 -16.33
CA LYS A 120 4.31 -9.81 -15.27
C LYS A 120 3.02 -10.59 -15.06
N ASP A 121 3.16 -11.86 -14.63
CA ASP A 121 2.04 -12.67 -14.18
C ASP A 121 1.61 -12.22 -12.78
N VAL A 122 0.44 -11.61 -12.67
CA VAL A 122 -0.05 -10.99 -11.43
C VAL A 122 -1.38 -11.61 -11.01
N ASN A 123 -1.35 -12.31 -9.90
CA ASN A 123 -2.53 -12.82 -9.23
C ASN A 123 -2.95 -11.85 -8.11
N PHE A 124 -3.74 -10.83 -8.47
CA PHE A 124 -4.21 -9.80 -7.55
C PHE A 124 -5.69 -9.98 -7.18
N LYS A 125 -6.01 -9.88 -5.90
CA LYS A 125 -7.40 -9.86 -5.40
C LYS A 125 -7.56 -8.93 -4.19
N LEU A 126 -8.78 -8.44 -4.03
CA LEU A 126 -9.30 -7.73 -2.85
C LEU A 126 -10.30 -8.65 -2.12
N PRO A 127 -9.87 -9.58 -1.27
CA PRO A 127 -10.78 -10.50 -0.59
C PRO A 127 -11.81 -9.75 0.27
N TRP A 128 -13.08 -10.07 0.04
CA TRP A 128 -14.19 -9.45 0.74
C TRP A 128 -14.12 -9.67 2.25
N ASN A 129 -14.48 -8.64 3.02
CA ASN A 129 -14.59 -8.67 4.48
C ASN A 129 -13.31 -9.13 5.20
N ARG A 130 -12.13 -9.01 4.57
CA ARG A 130 -10.84 -9.30 5.20
C ARG A 130 -10.20 -8.02 5.70
N PRO A 131 -9.67 -8.03 6.94
CA PRO A 131 -9.03 -6.86 7.55
C PRO A 131 -7.60 -6.67 7.03
N HIS A 132 -6.89 -5.71 7.64
CA HIS A 132 -5.45 -5.57 7.52
C HIS A 132 -4.76 -6.83 8.03
N SER A 133 -3.83 -7.38 7.23
CA SER A 133 -3.08 -8.61 7.51
C SER A 133 -3.94 -9.88 7.72
N GLY A 134 -3.29 -10.98 7.93
CA GLY A 134 -3.89 -12.27 8.24
C GLY A 134 -3.63 -13.34 7.19
N ASP A 135 -3.58 -14.57 7.68
CA ASP A 135 -3.25 -15.76 6.88
C ASP A 135 -4.48 -16.32 6.16
N TYR A 136 -5.23 -15.48 5.51
CA TYR A 136 -6.35 -15.92 4.68
C TYR A 136 -5.87 -16.32 3.28
N ALA A 137 -6.53 -17.30 2.69
CA ALA A 137 -6.22 -17.80 1.32
C ALA A 137 -4.87 -18.52 1.17
N LEU A 138 -4.31 -19.13 2.22
CA LEU A 138 -3.06 -19.91 2.16
C LEU A 138 -3.15 -21.08 1.18
N ASN A 139 -4.25 -21.82 1.16
CA ASN A 139 -4.45 -22.92 0.20
C ASN A 139 -4.40 -22.45 -1.26
N GLU A 140 -4.93 -21.26 -1.53
CA GLU A 140 -4.87 -20.64 -2.85
C GLU A 140 -3.43 -20.23 -3.19
N LEU A 141 -2.70 -19.66 -2.25
CA LEU A 141 -1.28 -19.29 -2.40
C LEU A 141 -0.44 -20.51 -2.73
N PHE A 142 -0.52 -21.59 -1.94
CA PHE A 142 0.26 -22.80 -2.18
C PHE A 142 -0.12 -23.49 -3.50
N SER A 143 -1.40 -23.49 -3.85
CA SER A 143 -1.85 -24.00 -5.14
C SER A 143 -1.32 -23.18 -6.32
N TRP A 144 -1.19 -21.86 -6.15
CA TRP A 144 -0.60 -20.97 -7.14
C TRP A 144 0.91 -21.20 -7.25
N ILE A 145 1.65 -21.29 -6.14
CA ILE A 145 3.07 -21.61 -6.12
C ILE A 145 3.34 -22.94 -6.85
N ALA A 146 2.55 -23.97 -6.55
CA ALA A 146 2.71 -25.29 -7.18
C ALA A 146 2.52 -25.27 -8.71
N LYS A 147 1.89 -24.27 -9.27
CA LYS A 147 1.73 -24.10 -10.72
C LYS A 147 2.94 -23.45 -11.38
N ILE A 148 3.65 -22.57 -10.66
CA ILE A 148 4.76 -21.80 -11.23
C ILE A 148 6.13 -22.44 -11.04
N VAL A 149 6.26 -23.37 -10.10
CA VAL A 149 7.55 -24.08 -9.82
C VAL A 149 7.68 -25.43 -10.53
N LYS A 150 6.75 -25.71 -11.46
CA LYS A 150 6.82 -26.91 -12.32
C LYS A 150 7.80 -26.65 -13.50
#